data_2785b8b257e37358d947959aaa95b559
#
_entry.id   2785b8b257e37358d947959aaa95b559
#
_cell.length_a   1.000
_cell.length_b   1.000
_cell.length_c   1.000
_cell.angle_alpha   90.00
_cell.angle_beta   90.00
_cell.angle_gamma   90.00
#
_symmetry.space_group_name_H-M   'P 1'
#
loop_
_entity.id
_entity.type
_entity.pdbx_description
1 polymer ?
#
loop_
_entity_poly.entity_id
_entity_poly.type
_entity_poly.pdbx_seq_one_letter_code
_entity_poly.pdbx_strand_id
1 'polypeptide(L)'
;WSNLEENTASYSCPRCGAEIVCDKTTTATFCCYCHGPVVLNDKFKGEFKPSKVMPFKVNKETAIEKFLKWSKKIWFLPKEFSSYKQLEKITGIYIPFWLVTSNVTGEMSARCKRINTWVSGDYRYTKTDVYHVYREANLNFNNVPHNASSKMDDNVMESIEPYDDRELKDFSIAYLPGFFSEKYDRGKEQVLPLIEGKIRMGTNDILRNSISGYSTVDIVGTNERFNKTSCQYALMPVWMMTYSSGDRNYIFAMNGQTGKV
;
A
#
# COMPACT_ATOMS: atom_id res chain seq x y z
N TRP A 1 -1.54 10.90 -31.13
CA TRP A 1 -0.71 12.05 -30.77
C TRP A 1 -1.45 13.02 -29.83
N SER A 2 -2.77 13.26 -30.03
CA SER A 2 -3.56 14.20 -29.22
C SER A 2 -3.62 13.89 -27.70
N ASN A 3 -3.57 12.63 -27.29
CA ASN A 3 -3.60 12.24 -25.86
C ASN A 3 -2.28 12.49 -25.12
N LEU A 4 -1.15 12.69 -25.82
CA LEU A 4 0.14 12.96 -25.21
C LEU A 4 0.25 14.42 -24.74
N GLU A 5 -0.29 15.37 -25.51
CA GLU A 5 -0.28 16.80 -25.18
C GLU A 5 -1.18 17.15 -23.99
N GLU A 6 -2.30 16.42 -23.83
CA GLU A 6 -3.22 16.64 -22.68
C GLU A 6 -2.63 16.24 -21.34
N ASN A 7 -1.68 15.30 -21.28
CA ASN A 7 -1.15 14.73 -20.02
C ASN A 7 0.29 15.13 -19.71
N THR A 8 0.97 15.90 -20.56
CA THR A 8 2.34 16.35 -20.35
C THR A 8 2.42 17.84 -20.02
N ALA A 9 3.53 18.24 -19.38
CA ALA A 9 3.89 19.62 -19.10
C ALA A 9 5.40 19.80 -19.26
N SER A 10 5.80 20.98 -19.75
CA SER A 10 7.19 21.33 -19.96
C SER A 10 7.74 22.17 -18.80
N TYR A 11 8.96 21.89 -18.40
CA TYR A 11 9.67 22.56 -17.31
C TYR A 11 11.12 22.82 -17.70
N SER A 12 11.68 23.92 -17.22
CA SER A 12 13.10 24.21 -17.38
C SER A 12 13.93 23.60 -16.24
N CYS A 13 14.99 22.90 -16.58
CA CYS A 13 15.92 22.35 -15.58
C CYS A 13 16.66 23.50 -14.86
N PRO A 14 16.59 23.60 -13.51
CA PRO A 14 17.23 24.68 -12.76
C PRO A 14 18.75 24.60 -12.80
N ARG A 15 19.34 23.46 -13.20
CA ARG A 15 20.79 23.27 -13.24
C ARG A 15 21.41 23.60 -14.59
N CYS A 16 20.79 23.21 -15.71
CA CYS A 16 21.36 23.36 -17.04
C CYS A 16 20.49 24.15 -18.01
N GLY A 17 19.30 24.60 -17.62
CA GLY A 17 18.35 25.33 -18.44
C GLY A 17 17.62 24.51 -19.50
N ALA A 18 17.91 23.21 -19.63
CA ALA A 18 17.28 22.39 -20.65
C ALA A 18 15.77 22.22 -20.36
N GLU A 19 14.98 22.16 -21.43
CA GLU A 19 13.55 21.88 -21.33
C GLU A 19 13.30 20.39 -21.09
N ILE A 20 12.49 20.11 -20.08
CA ILE A 20 12.12 18.75 -19.65
C ILE A 20 10.62 18.61 -19.81
N VAL A 21 10.19 17.65 -20.60
CA VAL A 21 8.77 17.28 -20.72
C VAL A 21 8.51 16.08 -19.82
N CYS A 22 7.54 16.21 -18.94
CA CYS A 22 7.14 15.13 -18.05
C CYS A 22 5.62 15.13 -17.84
N ASP A 23 5.11 14.04 -17.25
CA ASP A 23 3.69 13.89 -16.94
C ASP A 23 3.22 14.98 -15.96
N LYS A 24 1.98 15.41 -16.10
CA LYS A 24 1.36 16.42 -15.21
C LYS A 24 1.32 16.05 -13.75
N THR A 25 1.37 14.75 -13.42
CA THR A 25 1.43 14.26 -12.05
C THR A 25 2.84 14.20 -11.48
N THR A 26 3.89 14.23 -12.33
CA THR A 26 5.29 14.19 -11.86
C THR A 26 5.62 15.41 -11.00
N THR A 27 6.19 15.16 -9.83
CA THR A 27 6.58 16.20 -8.87
C THR A 27 8.10 16.23 -8.59
N ALA A 28 8.80 15.11 -8.84
CA ALA A 28 10.25 15.05 -8.85
C ALA A 28 10.73 14.06 -9.92
N THR A 29 11.84 14.38 -10.59
CA THR A 29 12.43 13.59 -11.68
C THR A 29 13.93 13.89 -11.81
N PHE A 30 14.55 13.38 -12.87
CA PHE A 30 15.92 13.70 -13.27
C PHE A 30 15.93 14.38 -14.64
N CYS A 31 16.82 15.32 -14.81
CA CYS A 31 17.06 15.93 -16.11
C CYS A 31 17.70 14.91 -17.05
N CYS A 32 17.14 14.72 -18.25
CA CYS A 32 17.69 13.81 -19.26
C CYS A 32 19.02 14.29 -19.86
N TYR A 33 19.37 15.57 -19.69
CA TYR A 33 20.62 16.15 -20.25
C TYR A 33 21.75 16.17 -19.25
N CYS A 34 21.51 16.69 -18.03
CA CYS A 34 22.59 16.83 -17.04
C CYS A 34 22.51 15.81 -15.90
N HIS A 35 21.52 14.91 -15.94
CA HIS A 35 21.23 13.88 -14.93
C HIS A 35 21.08 14.41 -13.49
N GLY A 36 20.94 15.74 -13.34
CA GLY A 36 20.68 16.36 -12.04
C GLY A 36 19.23 16.13 -11.58
N PRO A 37 18.98 16.03 -10.26
CA PRO A 37 17.63 15.94 -9.73
C PRO A 37 16.86 17.24 -9.99
N VAL A 38 15.59 17.10 -10.35
CA VAL A 38 14.65 18.20 -10.59
C VAL A 38 13.44 18.02 -9.73
N VAL A 39 13.16 18.99 -8.86
CA VAL A 39 11.96 19.02 -8.02
C VAL A 39 11.08 20.17 -8.48
N LEU A 40 9.84 19.84 -8.80
CA LEU A 40 8.86 20.78 -9.35
C LEU A 40 8.08 21.43 -8.20
N ASN A 41 8.69 22.41 -7.54
CA ASN A 41 8.16 23.03 -6.33
C ASN A 41 6.73 23.57 -6.47
N ASP A 42 6.35 24.03 -7.65
CA ASP A 42 5.00 24.56 -7.92
C ASP A 42 3.91 23.50 -7.84
N LYS A 43 4.27 22.23 -7.95
CA LYS A 43 3.36 21.09 -7.84
C LYS A 43 2.96 20.74 -6.39
N PHE A 44 3.69 21.26 -5.41
CA PHE A 44 3.45 21.04 -3.98
C PHE A 44 2.69 22.19 -3.33
N LYS A 45 1.73 22.81 -4.05
CA LYS A 45 0.90 23.91 -3.52
C LYS A 45 -0.53 23.45 -3.25
N GLY A 46 -1.17 24.09 -2.26
CA GLY A 46 -2.56 23.82 -1.91
C GLY A 46 -2.82 22.37 -1.49
N GLU A 47 -3.86 21.77 -2.03
CA GLU A 47 -4.28 20.39 -1.73
C GLU A 47 -3.28 19.29 -2.14
N PHE A 48 -2.39 19.59 -3.11
CA PHE A 48 -1.37 18.65 -3.57
C PHE A 48 -0.10 18.65 -2.72
N LYS A 49 -0.05 19.45 -1.65
CA LYS A 49 1.07 19.40 -0.70
C LYS A 49 0.89 18.23 0.25
N PRO A 50 1.81 17.24 0.25
CA PRO A 50 1.76 16.16 1.23
C PRO A 50 1.88 16.72 2.65
N SER A 51 1.18 16.13 3.59
CA SER A 51 1.36 16.41 5.01
C SER A 51 2.50 15.59 5.61
N LYS A 52 2.69 14.38 5.10
CA LYS A 52 3.67 13.42 5.60
C LYS A 52 4.51 12.82 4.48
N VAL A 53 5.67 12.32 4.87
CA VAL A 53 6.57 11.52 4.03
C VAL A 53 7.17 10.39 4.85
N MET A 54 7.27 9.20 4.25
CA MET A 54 8.05 8.10 4.80
C MET A 54 9.43 8.11 4.14
N PRO A 55 10.53 8.34 4.88
CA PRO A 55 11.86 8.36 4.28
C PRO A 55 12.27 6.99 3.72
N PHE A 56 13.02 6.99 2.61
CA PHE A 56 13.75 5.79 2.19
C PHE A 56 14.79 5.39 3.25
N LYS A 57 14.81 4.10 3.61
CA LYS A 57 15.84 3.49 4.46
C LYS A 57 16.67 2.46 3.72
N VAL A 58 16.05 1.79 2.75
CA VAL A 58 16.73 0.82 1.90
C VAL A 58 17.38 1.56 0.75
N ASN A 59 18.69 1.42 0.59
CA ASN A 59 19.42 1.97 -0.55
C ASN A 59 19.26 1.10 -1.81
N LYS A 60 19.72 1.59 -2.96
CA LYS A 60 19.57 0.93 -4.25
C LYS A 60 20.30 -0.42 -4.29
N GLU A 61 21.47 -0.51 -3.70
CA GLU A 61 22.29 -1.73 -3.66
C GLU A 61 21.55 -2.86 -2.92
N THR A 62 21.01 -2.55 -1.75
CA THR A 62 20.18 -3.49 -0.97
C THR A 62 18.90 -3.86 -1.72
N ALA A 63 18.30 -2.92 -2.46
CA ALA A 63 17.13 -3.19 -3.28
C ALA A 63 17.45 -4.20 -4.39
N ILE A 64 18.58 -4.05 -5.06
CA ILE A 64 19.08 -4.99 -6.07
C ILE A 64 19.33 -6.37 -5.47
N GLU A 65 19.99 -6.46 -4.31
CA GLU A 65 20.24 -7.74 -3.63
C GLU A 65 18.94 -8.48 -3.28
N LYS A 66 17.96 -7.75 -2.73
CA LYS A 66 16.65 -8.31 -2.38
C LYS A 66 15.88 -8.74 -3.62
N PHE A 67 15.93 -7.94 -4.70
CA PHE A 67 15.36 -8.32 -5.99
C PHE A 67 15.96 -9.65 -6.50
N LEU A 68 17.28 -9.78 -6.48
CA LEU A 68 17.96 -11.02 -6.93
C LEU A 68 17.58 -12.23 -6.07
N LYS A 69 17.38 -12.06 -4.77
CA LYS A 69 16.89 -13.13 -3.89
C LYS A 69 15.44 -13.49 -4.17
N TRP A 70 14.60 -12.50 -4.43
CA TRP A 70 13.19 -12.69 -4.76
C TRP A 70 13.03 -13.37 -6.14
N SER A 71 13.75 -12.89 -7.16
CA SER A 71 13.66 -13.42 -8.53
C SER A 71 14.01 -14.91 -8.63
N LYS A 72 14.95 -15.40 -7.80
CA LYS A 72 15.33 -16.82 -7.73
C LYS A 72 14.20 -17.73 -7.22
N LYS A 73 13.20 -17.20 -6.53
CA LYS A 73 12.06 -17.96 -6.00
C LYS A 73 10.93 -18.12 -7.01
N ILE A 74 10.96 -17.37 -8.11
CA ILE A 74 9.91 -17.37 -9.12
C ILE A 74 10.34 -18.23 -10.30
N TRP A 75 9.73 -19.38 -10.45
CA TRP A 75 10.15 -20.43 -11.38
C TRP A 75 10.01 -20.08 -12.87
N PHE A 76 9.09 -19.18 -13.23
CA PHE A 76 8.83 -18.80 -14.63
C PHE A 76 9.24 -17.36 -14.97
N LEU A 77 10.15 -16.76 -14.19
CA LEU A 77 10.64 -15.44 -14.46
C LEU A 77 11.61 -15.44 -15.65
N PRO A 78 11.44 -14.59 -16.67
CA PRO A 78 12.39 -14.49 -17.77
C PRO A 78 13.81 -14.17 -17.25
N LYS A 79 14.83 -14.86 -17.78
CA LYS A 79 16.24 -14.65 -17.35
C LYS A 79 16.70 -13.21 -17.56
N GLU A 80 16.20 -12.59 -18.61
CA GLU A 80 16.48 -11.19 -18.97
C GLU A 80 16.02 -10.22 -17.90
N PHE A 81 14.99 -10.57 -17.11
CA PHE A 81 14.48 -9.75 -16.02
C PHE A 81 15.51 -9.50 -14.90
N SER A 82 16.41 -10.44 -14.66
CA SER A 82 17.50 -10.32 -13.70
C SER A 82 18.85 -9.97 -14.33
N SER A 83 18.87 -9.52 -15.60
CA SER A 83 20.08 -9.07 -16.25
C SER A 83 20.63 -7.78 -15.63
N TYR A 84 21.94 -7.56 -15.70
CA TYR A 84 22.59 -6.34 -15.19
C TYR A 84 21.94 -5.06 -15.74
N LYS A 85 21.62 -5.05 -17.04
CA LYS A 85 20.96 -3.91 -17.72
C LYS A 85 19.56 -3.61 -17.15
N GLN A 86 18.85 -4.61 -16.63
CA GLN A 86 17.55 -4.42 -15.96
C GLN A 86 17.73 -3.98 -14.51
N LEU A 87 18.75 -4.49 -13.81
CA LEU A 87 19.02 -4.10 -12.43
C LEU A 87 19.33 -2.60 -12.31
N GLU A 88 19.99 -2.02 -13.31
CA GLU A 88 20.23 -0.56 -13.37
C GLU A 88 18.93 0.26 -13.41
N LYS A 89 17.85 -0.31 -13.95
CA LYS A 89 16.54 0.33 -14.06
C LYS A 89 15.72 0.31 -12.75
N ILE A 90 16.21 -0.39 -11.71
CA ILE A 90 15.56 -0.32 -10.39
C ILE A 90 15.61 1.13 -9.92
N THR A 91 14.43 1.70 -9.68
CA THR A 91 14.24 3.12 -9.43
C THR A 91 13.46 3.33 -8.15
N GLY A 92 13.93 4.25 -7.33
CA GLY A 92 13.19 4.71 -6.16
C GLY A 92 12.18 5.78 -6.54
N ILE A 93 10.94 5.60 -6.13
CA ILE A 93 9.85 6.53 -6.36
C ILE A 93 9.06 6.78 -5.09
N TYR A 94 8.70 8.02 -4.84
CA TYR A 94 7.71 8.40 -3.85
C TYR A 94 6.32 8.35 -4.48
N ILE A 95 5.52 7.40 -4.03
CA ILE A 95 4.15 7.18 -4.49
C ILE A 95 3.19 7.87 -3.52
N PRO A 96 2.16 8.57 -4.05
CA PRO A 96 1.12 9.19 -3.23
C PRO A 96 0.24 8.14 -2.56
N PHE A 97 -0.03 8.32 -1.28
CA PHE A 97 -0.93 7.49 -0.49
C PHE A 97 -1.88 8.36 0.35
N TRP A 98 -3.08 7.87 0.55
CA TRP A 98 -3.95 8.34 1.62
C TRP A 98 -3.77 7.46 2.84
N LEU A 99 -3.52 8.09 3.99
CA LEU A 99 -3.42 7.43 5.29
C LEU A 99 -4.66 7.80 6.10
N VAL A 100 -5.43 6.80 6.49
CA VAL A 100 -6.66 7.02 7.26
C VAL A 100 -6.48 6.53 8.70
N THR A 101 -6.77 7.42 9.64
CA THR A 101 -6.89 7.08 11.05
C THR A 101 -8.35 7.14 11.43
N SER A 102 -8.88 6.05 11.99
CA SER A 102 -10.29 5.96 12.35
C SER A 102 -10.50 5.23 13.67
N ASN A 103 -11.46 5.74 14.46
CA ASN A 103 -12.01 5.03 15.60
C ASN A 103 -13.32 4.36 15.19
N VAL A 104 -13.45 3.06 15.43
CA VAL A 104 -14.58 2.26 15.02
C VAL A 104 -15.13 1.47 16.20
N THR A 105 -16.43 1.54 16.42
CA THR A 105 -17.15 0.61 17.29
C THR A 105 -17.65 -0.53 16.43
N GLY A 106 -17.16 -1.75 16.68
CA GLY A 106 -17.58 -2.96 16.00
C GLY A 106 -18.43 -3.83 16.90
N GLU A 107 -19.48 -4.41 16.34
CA GLU A 107 -20.38 -5.35 17.01
C GLU A 107 -20.50 -6.62 16.17
N MET A 108 -20.54 -7.78 16.82
CA MET A 108 -20.70 -9.07 16.17
C MET A 108 -21.59 -10.01 16.99
N SER A 109 -22.56 -10.61 16.35
CA SER A 109 -23.38 -11.68 16.91
C SER A 109 -23.08 -12.99 16.21
N ALA A 110 -22.92 -14.07 16.98
CA ALA A 110 -22.63 -15.38 16.44
C ALA A 110 -23.43 -16.45 17.14
N ARG A 111 -23.80 -17.52 16.40
CA ARG A 111 -24.32 -18.78 16.91
C ARG A 111 -23.17 -19.78 16.98
N CYS A 112 -22.81 -20.19 18.19
CA CYS A 112 -21.67 -21.06 18.43
C CYS A 112 -22.15 -22.43 18.95
N LYS A 113 -21.43 -23.51 18.60
CA LYS A 113 -21.72 -24.86 19.10
C LYS A 113 -20.48 -25.43 19.78
N ARG A 114 -20.72 -26.11 20.91
CA ARG A 114 -19.74 -26.98 21.53
C ARG A 114 -20.21 -28.41 21.38
N ILE A 115 -19.46 -29.21 20.64
CA ILE A 115 -19.81 -30.60 20.31
C ILE A 115 -18.87 -31.50 21.09
N ASN A 116 -19.46 -32.33 21.95
CA ASN A 116 -18.77 -33.37 22.71
C ASN A 116 -19.26 -34.73 22.26
N THR A 117 -18.33 -35.60 21.89
CA THR A 117 -18.65 -36.96 21.45
C THR A 117 -17.90 -37.95 22.34
N TRP A 118 -18.59 -38.97 22.83
CA TRP A 118 -18.00 -40.06 23.60
C TRP A 118 -18.66 -41.40 23.24
N VAL A 119 -17.98 -42.49 23.54
CA VAL A 119 -18.49 -43.83 23.34
C VAL A 119 -18.81 -44.45 24.72
N SER A 120 -19.95 -45.11 24.83
CA SER A 120 -20.32 -45.88 26.00
C SER A 120 -21.00 -47.16 25.57
N GLY A 121 -20.37 -48.31 25.81
CA GLY A 121 -20.76 -49.60 25.24
C GLY A 121 -20.66 -49.58 23.72
N ASP A 122 -21.69 -50.04 23.05
CA ASP A 122 -21.78 -50.10 21.59
C ASP A 122 -22.33 -48.80 20.95
N TYR A 123 -22.54 -47.77 21.74
CA TYR A 123 -23.18 -46.54 21.30
C TYR A 123 -22.18 -45.36 21.32
N ARG A 124 -22.27 -44.54 20.26
CA ARG A 124 -21.59 -43.23 20.19
C ARG A 124 -22.60 -42.14 20.51
N TYR A 125 -22.31 -41.39 21.55
CA TYR A 125 -23.11 -40.24 21.98
C TYR A 125 -22.49 -38.96 21.50
N THR A 126 -23.33 -38.02 21.00
CA THR A 126 -22.93 -36.68 20.66
C THR A 126 -23.83 -35.67 21.36
N LYS A 127 -23.23 -34.85 22.20
CA LYS A 127 -23.92 -33.73 22.85
C LYS A 127 -23.53 -32.45 22.16
N THR A 128 -24.49 -31.64 21.73
CA THR A 128 -24.30 -30.37 21.13
C THR A 128 -24.94 -29.28 21.98
N ASP A 129 -24.13 -28.44 22.60
CA ASP A 129 -24.57 -27.24 23.30
C ASP A 129 -24.50 -26.05 22.34
N VAL A 130 -25.57 -25.24 22.30
CA VAL A 130 -25.70 -24.08 21.42
C VAL A 130 -25.67 -22.82 22.25
N TYR A 131 -24.83 -21.84 21.78
CA TYR A 131 -24.62 -20.56 22.45
C TYR A 131 -24.90 -19.44 21.50
N HIS A 132 -25.48 -18.34 22.00
CA HIS A 132 -25.48 -17.05 21.33
C HIS A 132 -24.37 -16.19 21.94
N VAL A 133 -23.44 -15.77 21.10
CA VAL A 133 -22.27 -14.97 21.50
C VAL A 133 -22.39 -13.60 20.90
N TYR A 134 -22.23 -12.59 21.74
CA TYR A 134 -22.12 -11.18 21.33
C TYR A 134 -20.73 -10.67 21.66
N ARG A 135 -20.16 -9.89 20.74
CA ARG A 135 -18.89 -9.18 20.92
C ARG A 135 -19.07 -7.73 20.52
N GLU A 136 -18.48 -6.86 21.30
CA GLU A 136 -18.38 -5.44 21.01
C GLU A 136 -16.97 -4.96 21.35
N ALA A 137 -16.40 -4.11 20.50
CA ALA A 137 -15.10 -3.50 20.74
C ALA A 137 -15.02 -2.11 20.13
N ASN A 138 -14.31 -1.22 20.84
CA ASN A 138 -13.85 0.07 20.30
C ASN A 138 -12.41 -0.09 19.81
N LEU A 139 -12.21 0.09 18.52
CA LEU A 139 -10.93 -0.15 17.85
C LEU A 139 -10.39 1.15 17.26
N ASN A 140 -9.09 1.33 17.37
CA ASN A 140 -8.37 2.44 16.73
C ASN A 140 -7.50 1.88 15.62
N PHE A 141 -7.77 2.32 14.40
CA PHE A 141 -6.94 2.06 13.23
C PHE A 141 -6.14 3.30 12.93
N ASN A 142 -4.82 3.19 12.92
CA ASN A 142 -3.92 4.32 12.69
C ASN A 142 -3.25 4.18 11.34
N ASN A 143 -3.28 5.27 10.55
CA ASN A 143 -2.55 5.40 9.29
C ASN A 143 -2.75 4.21 8.33
N VAL A 144 -3.98 3.70 8.21
CA VAL A 144 -4.30 2.64 7.25
C VAL A 144 -4.04 3.18 5.86
N PRO A 145 -3.08 2.60 5.10
CA PRO A 145 -2.65 3.16 3.83
C PRO A 145 -3.52 2.68 2.68
N HIS A 146 -3.62 3.52 1.65
CA HIS A 146 -4.09 3.12 0.33
C HIS A 146 -3.45 3.98 -0.74
N ASN A 147 -3.06 3.34 -1.84
CA ASN A 147 -2.47 3.98 -3.01
C ASN A 147 -3.41 5.05 -3.60
N ALA A 148 -2.86 6.21 -3.90
CA ALA A 148 -3.58 7.36 -4.46
C ALA A 148 -3.19 7.67 -5.91
N SER A 149 -2.46 6.75 -6.58
CA SER A 149 -2.09 6.85 -7.99
C SER A 149 -2.81 5.79 -8.82
N SER A 150 -3.49 6.21 -9.87
CA SER A 150 -4.12 5.28 -10.83
C SER A 150 -3.10 4.51 -11.68
N LYS A 151 -1.85 4.96 -11.72
CA LYS A 151 -0.75 4.33 -12.47
C LYS A 151 -0.19 3.10 -11.77
N MET A 152 -0.47 2.94 -10.48
CA MET A 152 0.03 1.83 -9.65
C MET A 152 -1.08 0.85 -9.37
N ASP A 153 -0.80 -0.44 -9.57
CA ASP A 153 -1.73 -1.50 -9.21
C ASP A 153 -1.87 -1.59 -7.69
N ASP A 154 -3.10 -1.55 -7.19
CA ASP A 154 -3.39 -1.56 -5.77
C ASP A 154 -2.91 -2.85 -5.09
N ASN A 155 -3.03 -4.02 -5.75
CA ASN A 155 -2.57 -5.30 -5.19
C ASN A 155 -1.04 -5.32 -5.03
N VAL A 156 -0.32 -4.73 -6.00
CA VAL A 156 1.14 -4.61 -5.92
C VAL A 156 1.53 -3.70 -4.75
N MET A 157 0.84 -2.57 -4.58
CA MET A 157 1.11 -1.65 -3.46
C MET A 157 0.76 -2.27 -2.11
N GLU A 158 -0.34 -3.02 -2.01
CA GLU A 158 -0.72 -3.73 -0.79
C GLU A 158 0.24 -4.88 -0.44
N SER A 159 0.82 -5.55 -1.44
CA SER A 159 1.76 -6.67 -1.21
C SER A 159 3.02 -6.24 -0.46
N ILE A 160 3.46 -5.01 -0.64
CA ILE A 160 4.66 -4.47 0.01
C ILE A 160 4.40 -3.83 1.39
N GLU A 161 3.14 -3.73 1.81
CA GLU A 161 2.77 -3.33 3.18
C GLU A 161 3.16 -4.42 4.21
N PRO A 162 3.37 -4.12 5.49
CA PRO A 162 3.16 -2.82 6.13
C PRO A 162 4.37 -1.89 6.06
N TYR A 163 4.11 -0.61 6.24
CA TYR A 163 5.09 0.41 6.62
C TYR A 163 5.08 0.59 8.14
N ASP A 164 6.23 0.94 8.72
CA ASP A 164 6.29 1.34 10.13
C ASP A 164 5.96 2.82 10.26
N ASP A 165 4.73 3.12 10.64
CA ASP A 165 4.16 4.47 10.70
C ASP A 165 4.82 5.38 11.76
N ARG A 166 5.53 4.79 12.74
CA ARG A 166 6.32 5.53 13.75
C ARG A 166 7.42 6.39 13.13
N GLU A 167 7.80 6.09 11.90
CA GLU A 167 8.86 6.77 11.16
C GLU A 167 8.35 7.79 10.15
N LEU A 168 7.02 7.98 10.06
CA LEU A 168 6.44 9.07 9.30
C LEU A 168 6.97 10.41 9.79
N LYS A 169 7.43 11.25 8.85
CA LYS A 169 7.93 12.60 9.10
C LYS A 169 6.99 13.63 8.48
N ASP A 170 7.06 14.85 8.98
CA ASP A 170 6.44 15.97 8.29
C ASP A 170 7.10 16.14 6.92
N PHE A 171 6.27 16.41 5.92
CA PHE A 171 6.77 16.53 4.56
C PHE A 171 7.77 17.68 4.42
N SER A 172 8.91 17.39 3.83
CA SER A 172 9.89 18.35 3.37
C SER A 172 10.37 17.97 1.98
N ILE A 173 10.54 18.96 1.11
CA ILE A 173 11.11 18.79 -0.24
C ILE A 173 12.52 18.16 -0.18
N ALA A 174 13.23 18.31 0.94
CA ALA A 174 14.57 17.75 1.14
C ALA A 174 14.64 16.22 1.05
N TYR A 175 13.51 15.52 1.14
CA TYR A 175 13.45 14.06 0.97
C TYR A 175 13.41 13.60 -0.48
N LEU A 176 13.09 14.48 -1.43
CA LEU A 176 12.84 14.12 -2.82
C LEU A 176 14.07 14.00 -3.72
N PRO A 177 15.17 14.79 -3.52
CA PRO A 177 16.34 14.71 -4.41
C PRO A 177 16.93 13.30 -4.47
N GLY A 178 17.09 12.78 -5.69
CA GLY A 178 17.59 11.41 -5.91
C GLY A 178 16.49 10.35 -6.12
N PHE A 179 15.23 10.75 -6.06
CA PHE A 179 14.07 9.89 -6.27
C PHE A 179 13.10 10.53 -7.26
N PHE A 180 12.30 9.67 -7.93
CA PHE A 180 11.10 10.15 -8.62
C PHE A 180 9.98 10.40 -7.61
N SER A 181 9.04 11.25 -7.96
CA SER A 181 7.85 11.48 -7.16
C SER A 181 6.68 11.89 -8.02
N GLU A 182 5.49 11.50 -7.61
CA GLU A 182 4.22 11.86 -8.23
C GLU A 182 3.26 12.45 -7.19
N LYS A 183 2.34 13.32 -7.64
CA LYS A 183 1.18 13.73 -6.87
C LYS A 183 0.05 12.73 -7.08
N TYR A 184 -0.93 12.71 -6.17
CA TYR A 184 -2.12 11.89 -6.35
C TYR A 184 -2.96 12.34 -7.55
N ASP A 185 -3.63 11.40 -8.20
CA ASP A 185 -4.68 11.57 -9.20
C ASP A 185 -5.99 10.92 -8.78
N ARG A 186 -6.00 10.15 -7.67
CA ARG A 186 -7.17 9.60 -7.01
C ARG A 186 -7.40 10.36 -5.71
N GLY A 187 -8.44 11.20 -5.69
CA GLY A 187 -8.79 12.02 -4.52
C GLY A 187 -9.25 11.19 -3.32
N LYS A 188 -9.26 11.81 -2.13
CA LYS A 188 -9.67 11.16 -0.89
C LYS A 188 -11.10 10.60 -0.95
N GLU A 189 -12.00 11.25 -1.68
CA GLU A 189 -13.40 10.84 -1.84
C GLU A 189 -13.53 9.50 -2.59
N GLN A 190 -12.58 9.21 -3.50
CA GLN A 190 -12.53 7.96 -4.26
C GLN A 190 -11.90 6.83 -3.45
N VAL A 191 -10.92 7.15 -2.59
CA VAL A 191 -10.11 6.17 -1.88
C VAL A 191 -10.69 5.84 -0.50
N LEU A 192 -11.34 6.79 0.17
CA LEU A 192 -11.89 6.62 1.52
C LEU A 192 -12.82 5.39 1.66
N PRO A 193 -13.77 5.13 0.74
CA PRO A 193 -14.63 3.95 0.82
C PRO A 193 -13.85 2.63 0.77
N LEU A 194 -12.73 2.59 0.02
CA LEU A 194 -11.87 1.40 -0.09
C LEU A 194 -11.14 1.13 1.24
N ILE A 195 -10.63 2.20 1.88
CA ILE A 195 -9.98 2.10 3.19
C ILE A 195 -10.99 1.72 4.28
N GLU A 196 -12.18 2.29 4.24
CA GLU A 196 -13.26 1.90 5.16
C GLU A 196 -13.61 0.42 5.02
N GLY A 197 -13.61 -0.12 3.79
CA GLY A 197 -13.77 -1.55 3.52
C GLY A 197 -12.69 -2.39 4.21
N LYS A 198 -11.41 -2.00 4.10
CA LYS A 198 -10.30 -2.66 4.80
C LYS A 198 -10.47 -2.62 6.34
N ILE A 199 -10.86 -1.46 6.86
CA ILE A 199 -11.10 -1.28 8.31
C ILE A 199 -12.27 -2.15 8.79
N ARG A 200 -13.36 -2.26 8.03
CA ARG A 200 -14.49 -3.18 8.33
C ARG A 200 -14.03 -4.62 8.37
N MET A 201 -13.27 -5.06 7.38
CA MET A 201 -12.70 -6.41 7.37
C MET A 201 -11.82 -6.67 8.60
N GLY A 202 -10.88 -5.77 8.90
CA GLY A 202 -10.02 -5.87 10.08
C GLY A 202 -10.80 -5.87 11.39
N THR A 203 -11.86 -5.06 11.51
CA THR A 203 -12.78 -5.05 12.68
C THR A 203 -13.45 -6.42 12.85
N ASN A 204 -13.99 -6.97 11.77
CA ASN A 204 -14.65 -8.26 11.79
C ASN A 204 -13.70 -9.40 12.12
N ASP A 205 -12.48 -9.38 11.60
CA ASP A 205 -11.43 -10.36 11.91
C ASP A 205 -11.06 -10.33 13.39
N ILE A 206 -10.89 -9.16 13.99
CA ILE A 206 -10.57 -8.98 15.41
C ILE A 206 -11.71 -9.55 16.27
N LEU A 207 -12.97 -9.17 15.98
CA LEU A 207 -14.13 -9.65 16.71
C LEU A 207 -14.30 -11.16 16.56
N ARG A 208 -14.17 -11.69 15.34
CA ARG A 208 -14.28 -13.13 15.05
C ARG A 208 -13.21 -13.92 15.79
N ASN A 209 -11.97 -13.45 15.80
CA ASN A 209 -10.85 -14.12 16.47
C ASN A 209 -10.98 -14.09 18.01
N SER A 210 -11.76 -13.17 18.57
CA SER A 210 -12.07 -13.13 20.00
C SER A 210 -13.05 -14.23 20.44
N ILE A 211 -13.75 -14.87 19.48
CA ILE A 211 -14.70 -15.94 19.75
C ILE A 211 -13.95 -17.29 19.69
N SER A 212 -13.60 -17.83 20.84
CA SER A 212 -12.83 -19.06 20.97
C SER A 212 -13.52 -20.08 21.89
N GLY A 213 -13.05 -21.34 21.86
CA GLY A 213 -13.57 -22.42 22.74
C GLY A 213 -14.86 -23.08 22.24
N TYR A 214 -15.23 -22.89 20.98
CA TYR A 214 -16.37 -23.52 20.33
C TYR A 214 -15.93 -24.44 19.19
N SER A 215 -16.71 -25.50 18.94
CA SER A 215 -16.46 -26.40 17.81
C SER A 215 -16.82 -25.79 16.47
N THR A 216 -17.88 -24.96 16.45
CA THR A 216 -18.27 -24.13 15.27
C THR A 216 -18.67 -22.74 15.72
N VAL A 217 -18.45 -21.78 14.83
CA VAL A 217 -18.83 -20.37 15.02
C VAL A 217 -19.47 -19.88 13.72
N ASP A 218 -20.76 -19.64 13.76
CA ASP A 218 -21.56 -19.14 12.65
C ASP A 218 -21.90 -17.67 12.93
N ILE A 219 -21.35 -16.73 12.15
CA ILE A 219 -21.64 -15.31 12.31
C ILE A 219 -23.07 -15.06 11.82
N VAL A 220 -23.86 -14.39 12.65
CA VAL A 220 -25.27 -14.06 12.38
C VAL A 220 -25.42 -12.62 11.90
N GLY A 221 -24.59 -11.73 12.42
CA GLY A 221 -24.59 -10.32 12.02
C GLY A 221 -23.40 -9.56 12.56
N THR A 222 -23.03 -8.53 11.82
CA THR A 222 -22.00 -7.56 12.17
C THR A 222 -22.52 -6.14 11.97
N ASN A 223 -22.01 -5.21 12.75
CA ASN A 223 -22.29 -3.78 12.61
C ASN A 223 -21.02 -2.99 12.95
N GLU A 224 -20.63 -2.07 12.09
CA GLU A 224 -19.45 -1.22 12.29
C GLU A 224 -19.86 0.24 12.19
N ARG A 225 -19.58 1.02 13.22
CA ARG A 225 -19.84 2.44 13.32
C ARG A 225 -18.52 3.19 13.37
N PHE A 226 -18.29 4.03 12.36
CA PHE A 226 -17.16 4.95 12.32
C PHE A 226 -17.48 6.17 13.15
N ASN A 227 -16.75 6.38 14.25
CA ASN A 227 -17.00 7.47 15.20
C ASN A 227 -16.20 8.72 14.84
N LYS A 228 -14.95 8.55 14.43
CA LYS A 228 -14.05 9.64 14.01
C LYS A 228 -13.12 9.12 12.94
N THR A 229 -13.04 9.83 11.84
CA THR A 229 -12.13 9.51 10.72
C THR A 229 -11.36 10.75 10.32
N SER A 230 -10.05 10.61 10.16
CA SER A 230 -9.17 11.62 9.58
C SER A 230 -8.36 11.02 8.44
N CYS A 231 -8.04 11.83 7.43
CA CYS A 231 -7.34 11.40 6.25
C CYS A 231 -6.15 12.34 6.00
N GLN A 232 -4.96 11.79 5.76
CA GLN A 232 -3.73 12.53 5.48
C GLN A 232 -3.13 12.09 4.15
N TYR A 233 -2.67 13.06 3.36
CA TYR A 233 -1.89 12.79 2.17
C TYR A 233 -0.41 12.57 2.55
N ALA A 234 0.18 11.44 2.12
CA ALA A 234 1.56 11.09 2.38
C ALA A 234 2.27 10.61 1.12
N LEU A 235 3.60 10.76 1.09
CA LEU A 235 4.46 10.14 0.10
C LEU A 235 5.16 8.92 0.71
N MET A 236 4.99 7.76 0.05
CA MET A 236 5.54 6.48 0.52
C MET A 236 6.65 5.98 -0.40
N PRO A 237 7.78 5.49 0.15
CA PRO A 237 8.94 5.10 -0.63
C PRO A 237 8.76 3.70 -1.22
N VAL A 238 8.94 3.57 -2.53
CA VAL A 238 8.86 2.28 -3.24
C VAL A 238 10.07 2.15 -4.17
N TRP A 239 10.78 1.05 -4.10
CA TRP A 239 11.68 0.60 -5.13
C TRP A 239 10.91 -0.22 -6.15
N MET A 240 11.00 0.14 -7.42
CA MET A 240 10.29 -0.59 -8.45
C MET A 240 11.08 -0.73 -9.74
N MET A 241 10.71 -1.73 -10.52
CA MET A 241 11.20 -1.98 -11.86
C MET A 241 10.12 -2.67 -12.67
N THR A 242 9.95 -2.25 -13.91
CA THR A 242 9.04 -2.89 -14.87
C THR A 242 9.85 -3.48 -16.01
N TYR A 243 9.48 -4.68 -16.43
CA TYR A 243 10.04 -5.37 -17.58
C TYR A 243 8.92 -5.91 -18.45
N SER A 244 8.92 -5.52 -19.71
CA SER A 244 7.98 -6.01 -20.71
C SER A 244 8.62 -7.09 -21.57
N SER A 245 7.95 -8.25 -21.71
CA SER A 245 8.38 -9.36 -22.55
C SER A 245 7.17 -9.89 -23.31
N GLY A 246 7.13 -9.65 -24.62
CA GLY A 246 5.95 -9.88 -25.44
C GLY A 246 4.76 -9.08 -24.90
N ASP A 247 3.63 -9.72 -24.73
CA ASP A 247 2.40 -9.10 -24.20
C ASP A 247 2.32 -9.07 -22.66
N ARG A 248 3.38 -9.45 -21.96
CA ARG A 248 3.40 -9.53 -20.49
C ARG A 248 4.29 -8.45 -19.87
N ASN A 249 3.76 -7.79 -18.86
CA ASN A 249 4.52 -6.88 -18.01
C ASN A 249 4.81 -7.56 -16.67
N TYR A 250 6.07 -7.58 -16.30
CA TYR A 250 6.55 -8.05 -15.00
C TYR A 250 6.88 -6.82 -14.16
N ILE A 251 6.28 -6.74 -12.98
CA ILE A 251 6.50 -5.63 -12.05
C ILE A 251 7.19 -6.18 -10.82
N PHE A 252 8.30 -5.58 -10.45
CA PHE A 252 8.91 -5.72 -9.15
C PHE A 252 8.61 -4.46 -8.35
N ALA A 253 8.10 -4.64 -7.15
CA ALA A 253 7.94 -3.57 -6.17
C ALA A 253 8.50 -4.01 -4.83
N MET A 254 9.10 -3.09 -4.10
CA MET A 254 9.63 -3.32 -2.77
C MET A 254 9.44 -2.07 -1.90
N ASN A 255 9.01 -2.29 -0.68
CA ASN A 255 8.91 -1.25 0.34
C ASN A 255 10.27 -0.59 0.56
N GLY A 256 10.38 0.71 0.30
CA GLY A 256 11.63 1.47 0.42
C GLY A 256 12.08 1.71 1.86
N GLN A 257 11.20 1.48 2.83
CA GLN A 257 11.51 1.57 4.26
C GLN A 257 11.93 0.20 4.81
N THR A 258 11.09 -0.82 4.69
CA THR A 258 11.27 -2.12 5.35
C THR A 258 12.02 -3.12 4.47
N GLY A 259 12.01 -2.92 3.17
CA GLY A 259 12.56 -3.84 2.19
C GLY A 259 11.72 -5.11 2.00
N LYS A 260 10.41 -5.08 2.33
CA LYS A 260 9.47 -6.14 2.00
C LYS A 260 9.18 -6.13 0.49
N VAL A 261 9.13 -7.30 -0.12
CA VAL A 261 8.81 -7.55 -1.53
C VAL A 261 7.48 -8.29 -1.61
#